data_11c43c4002149b2ef274586b441dacd2
#
_entry.id   11c43c4002149b2ef274586b441dacd2
#
_cell.length_a   1.000
_cell.length_b   1.000
_cell.length_c   1.000
_cell.angle_alpha   90.00
_cell.angle_beta   90.00
_cell.angle_gamma   90.00
#
_symmetry.space_group_name_H-M   'P 1'
#
loop_
_entity.id
_entity.type
_entity.pdbx_description
1 polymer ?
#
loop_
_entity_poly.entity_id
_entity_poly.type
_entity_poly.pdbx_seq_one_letter_code
_entity_poly.pdbx_strand_id
1 'polypeptide(L)'
;MDDEIVFDERGLVPCVVQDWASGEVLTLAYMNAEALERTRATGELHLWSRSRAQLWHKGETSGNTQAVRALRLDCDGDAVLVRVDQTGGACHTGDRTCFDADVLLGAG
;
A
#
# COMPACT_ATOMS: atom_id res chain seq x y z
N MET A 1 19.48 -4.44 2.35
CA MET A 1 18.25 -4.14 3.06
C MET A 1 17.07 -4.92 2.55
N ASP A 2 16.97 -5.07 1.22
CA ASP A 2 15.87 -5.85 0.65
C ASP A 2 15.93 -7.32 1.06
N ASP A 3 17.13 -7.80 1.37
CA ASP A 3 17.35 -9.16 1.83
C ASP A 3 16.74 -9.44 3.19
N GLU A 4 16.29 -8.37 3.90
CA GLU A 4 15.61 -8.53 5.17
C GLU A 4 14.11 -8.73 5.03
N ILE A 5 13.59 -8.61 3.83
CA ILE A 5 12.15 -8.76 3.58
C ILE A 5 11.82 -10.23 3.39
N VAL A 6 10.84 -10.69 4.17
CA VAL A 6 10.37 -12.08 4.11
C VAL A 6 9.07 -12.11 3.31
N PHE A 7 9.16 -12.52 2.05
CA PHE A 7 7.98 -12.72 1.22
C PHE A 7 7.34 -14.08 1.55
N ASP A 8 6.03 -14.18 1.37
CA ASP A 8 5.33 -15.43 1.59
C ASP A 8 5.62 -16.41 0.42
N GLU A 9 4.98 -17.58 0.46
CA GLU A 9 5.20 -18.63 -0.56
C GLU A 9 4.74 -18.21 -1.95
N ARG A 10 3.95 -17.16 -2.07
CA ARG A 10 3.52 -16.61 -3.35
C ARG A 10 4.41 -15.48 -3.82
N GLY A 11 5.43 -15.14 -3.04
CA GLY A 11 6.31 -14.03 -3.35
C GLY A 11 5.70 -12.67 -3.01
N LEU A 12 4.75 -12.63 -2.06
CA LEU A 12 4.06 -11.40 -1.68
C LEU A 12 4.37 -11.02 -0.25
N VAL A 13 4.31 -9.72 0.01
CA VAL A 13 4.40 -9.17 1.36
C VAL A 13 3.23 -8.22 1.58
N PRO A 14 2.51 -8.31 2.71
CA PRO A 14 1.44 -7.37 2.99
C PRO A 14 1.98 -5.97 3.20
N CYS A 15 1.22 -4.99 2.73
CA CYS A 15 1.61 -3.60 2.72
C CYS A 15 0.50 -2.76 3.32
N VAL A 16 0.75 -2.16 4.48
CA VAL A 16 -0.18 -1.22 5.11
C VAL A 16 0.11 0.17 4.52
N VAL A 17 -0.91 0.79 3.94
CA VAL A 17 -0.78 2.12 3.34
C VAL A 17 -1.42 3.13 4.28
N GLN A 18 -0.64 4.12 4.69
CA GLN A 18 -1.02 5.10 5.71
C GLN A 18 -0.82 6.50 5.17
N ASP A 19 -1.76 7.41 5.47
CA ASP A 19 -1.61 8.81 5.11
C ASP A 19 -0.52 9.45 5.95
N TRP A 20 0.44 10.09 5.29
CA TRP A 20 1.58 10.74 5.96
C TRP A 20 1.11 11.86 6.89
N ALA A 21 0.14 12.67 6.44
CA ALA A 21 -0.28 13.86 7.17
C ALA A 21 -1.14 13.54 8.40
N SER A 22 -2.10 12.62 8.25
CA SER A 22 -3.08 12.34 9.31
C SER A 22 -2.75 11.12 10.15
N GLY A 23 -1.94 10.20 9.61
CA GLY A 23 -1.70 8.91 10.24
C GLY A 23 -2.83 7.91 10.00
N GLU A 24 -3.82 8.27 9.21
CA GLU A 24 -4.95 7.38 8.93
C GLU A 24 -4.51 6.21 8.06
N VAL A 25 -4.96 5.00 8.40
CA VAL A 25 -4.70 3.82 7.57
C VAL A 25 -5.67 3.85 6.40
N LEU A 26 -5.13 3.80 5.19
CA LEU A 26 -5.91 3.96 3.97
C LEU A 26 -6.33 2.63 3.37
N THR A 27 -5.45 1.65 3.37
CA THR A 27 -5.74 0.34 2.83
C THR A 27 -4.69 -0.67 3.26
N LEU A 28 -5.02 -1.95 3.10
CA LEU A 28 -4.05 -3.05 3.18
C LEU A 28 -3.97 -3.68 1.79
N ALA A 29 -2.78 -3.76 1.26
CA ALA A 29 -2.55 -4.28 -0.08
C ALA A 29 -1.33 -5.21 -0.05
N TYR A 30 -0.83 -5.58 -1.21
CA TYR A 30 0.29 -6.50 -1.32
C TYR A 30 1.30 -5.98 -2.33
N MET A 31 2.57 -6.34 -2.11
CA MET A 31 3.65 -6.09 -3.05
C MET A 31 4.37 -7.40 -3.34
N ASN A 32 4.79 -7.57 -4.59
CA ASN A 32 5.83 -8.54 -4.90
C ASN A 32 7.17 -7.80 -4.97
N ALA A 33 8.25 -8.52 -5.28
CA ALA A 33 9.57 -7.89 -5.33
C ALA A 33 9.63 -6.78 -6.37
N GLU A 34 8.97 -6.96 -7.51
CA GLU A 34 8.97 -5.94 -8.56
C GLU A 34 8.21 -4.69 -8.15
N ALA A 35 7.06 -4.85 -7.47
CA ALA A 35 6.29 -3.70 -6.98
C ALA A 35 7.10 -2.89 -5.99
N LEU A 36 7.79 -3.57 -5.08
CA LEU A 36 8.66 -2.90 -4.12
C LEU A 36 9.79 -2.15 -4.81
N GLU A 37 10.42 -2.78 -5.78
CA GLU A 37 11.54 -2.16 -6.50
C GLU A 37 11.06 -0.91 -7.27
N ARG A 38 9.93 -1.00 -7.94
CA ARG A 38 9.37 0.15 -8.68
C ARG A 38 8.96 1.27 -7.74
N THR A 39 8.39 0.94 -6.60
CA THR A 39 8.04 1.95 -5.60
C THR A 39 9.28 2.70 -5.13
N ARG A 40 10.36 1.99 -4.88
CA ARG A 40 11.62 2.61 -4.46
C ARG A 40 12.25 3.45 -5.56
N ALA A 41 12.15 2.98 -6.80
CA ALA A 41 12.77 3.66 -7.94
C ALA A 41 12.01 4.93 -8.34
N THR A 42 10.68 4.91 -8.26
CA THR A 42 9.86 6.03 -8.74
C THR A 42 9.40 6.98 -7.64
N GLY A 43 9.37 6.52 -6.40
CA GLY A 43 8.79 7.29 -5.30
C GLY A 43 7.27 7.29 -5.30
N GLU A 44 6.65 6.50 -6.17
CA GLU A 44 5.18 6.36 -6.22
C GLU A 44 4.80 4.93 -5.92
N LEU A 45 3.62 4.75 -5.29
CA LEU A 45 3.21 3.44 -4.81
C LEU A 45 2.86 2.51 -5.96
N HIS A 46 3.55 1.38 -6.02
CA HIS A 46 3.24 0.27 -6.89
C HIS A 46 2.86 -0.93 -6.03
N LEU A 47 1.84 -1.65 -6.43
CA LEU A 47 1.29 -2.77 -5.69
C LEU A 47 1.15 -3.98 -6.60
N TRP A 48 0.86 -5.14 -6.00
CA TRP A 48 0.51 -6.34 -6.73
C TRP A 48 -0.97 -6.63 -6.52
N SER A 49 -1.72 -6.68 -7.61
CA SER A 49 -3.14 -7.03 -7.57
C SER A 49 -3.27 -8.55 -7.56
N ARG A 50 -3.74 -9.10 -6.44
CA ARG A 50 -3.92 -10.55 -6.31
C ARG A 50 -5.03 -11.07 -7.20
N SER A 51 -6.11 -10.30 -7.36
CA SER A 51 -7.25 -10.72 -8.17
C SER A 51 -6.96 -10.69 -9.66
N ARG A 52 -6.13 -9.75 -10.10
CA ARG A 52 -5.77 -9.61 -11.52
C ARG A 52 -4.45 -10.28 -11.85
N ALA A 53 -3.71 -10.69 -10.83
CA ALA A 53 -2.37 -11.28 -10.96
C ALA A 53 -1.46 -10.39 -11.81
N GLN A 54 -1.42 -9.10 -11.49
CA GLN A 54 -0.59 -8.15 -12.23
C GLN A 54 -0.13 -7.00 -11.36
N LEU A 55 0.94 -6.36 -11.82
CA LEU A 55 1.49 -5.17 -11.20
C LEU A 55 0.52 -4.01 -11.38
N TRP A 56 0.42 -3.17 -10.36
CA TRP A 56 -0.54 -2.06 -10.35
C TRP A 56 0.13 -0.80 -9.83
N HIS A 57 0.26 0.21 -10.69
CA HIS A 57 0.72 1.55 -10.30
C HIS A 57 -0.49 2.33 -9.77
N LYS A 58 -0.50 2.58 -8.47
CA LYS A 58 -1.63 3.25 -7.82
C LYS A 58 -1.84 4.64 -8.40
N GLY A 59 -3.06 4.90 -8.88
CA GLY A 59 -3.43 6.20 -9.44
C GLY A 59 -3.12 6.39 -10.91
N GLU A 60 -2.55 5.39 -11.57
CA GLU A 60 -2.19 5.50 -12.99
C GLU A 60 -3.40 5.83 -13.86
N THR A 61 -4.54 5.23 -13.57
CA THR A 61 -5.76 5.45 -14.34
C THR A 61 -6.69 6.46 -13.70
N SER A 62 -6.83 6.41 -12.37
CA SER A 62 -7.79 7.23 -11.65
C SER A 62 -7.28 8.65 -11.35
N GLY A 63 -5.98 8.86 -11.43
CA GLY A 63 -5.37 10.12 -11.03
C GLY A 63 -5.14 10.25 -9.53
N ASN A 64 -5.55 9.25 -8.74
CA ASN A 64 -5.40 9.27 -7.29
C ASN A 64 -4.04 8.65 -6.91
N THR A 65 -2.96 9.33 -7.30
CA THR A 65 -1.61 8.86 -7.08
C THR A 65 -1.26 8.92 -5.59
N GLN A 66 -0.25 8.13 -5.21
CA GLN A 66 0.24 8.13 -3.83
C GLN A 66 1.76 8.21 -3.86
N ALA A 67 2.27 9.42 -3.59
CA ALA A 67 3.70 9.65 -3.49
C ALA A 67 4.20 9.10 -2.16
N VAL A 68 5.25 8.31 -2.19
CA VAL A 68 5.76 7.64 -0.99
C VAL A 68 6.66 8.59 -0.21
N ARG A 69 6.32 8.83 1.05
CA ARG A 69 7.11 9.63 1.98
C ARG A 69 7.99 8.76 2.87
N ALA A 70 7.56 7.55 3.17
CA ALA A 70 8.34 6.63 3.99
C ALA A 70 7.95 5.19 3.66
N LEU A 71 8.93 4.32 3.71
CA LEU A 71 8.77 2.89 3.47
C LEU A 71 9.50 2.18 4.60
N ARG A 72 8.78 1.45 5.43
CA ARG A 72 9.33 0.84 6.63
C ARG A 72 8.98 -0.64 6.70
N LEU A 73 9.91 -1.40 7.24
CA LEU A 73 9.76 -2.83 7.44
C LEU A 73 9.38 -3.10 8.89
N ASP A 74 8.53 -4.08 9.14
CA ASP A 74 8.20 -4.41 10.51
C ASP A 74 9.31 -5.25 11.17
N CYS A 75 9.11 -5.62 12.45
CA CYS A 75 10.21 -6.15 13.27
C CYS A 75 10.76 -7.49 12.78
N ASP A 76 9.94 -8.33 12.15
CA ASP A 76 10.38 -9.62 11.62
C ASP A 76 10.43 -9.66 10.07
N GLY A 77 10.21 -8.52 9.44
CA GLY A 77 10.45 -8.39 8.00
C GLY A 77 9.36 -8.93 7.10
N ASP A 78 8.19 -9.26 7.64
CA ASP A 78 7.12 -9.89 6.87
C ASP A 78 5.94 -8.97 6.58
N ALA A 79 6.08 -7.67 6.86
CA ALA A 79 5.07 -6.67 6.51
C ALA A 79 5.74 -5.32 6.26
N VAL A 80 5.15 -4.53 5.40
CA VAL A 80 5.70 -3.22 5.01
C VAL A 80 4.69 -2.15 5.36
N LEU A 81 5.16 -1.05 5.95
CA LEU A 81 4.36 0.15 6.15
C LEU A 81 4.79 1.20 5.14
N VAL A 82 3.84 1.68 4.34
CA VAL A 82 4.09 2.73 3.35
C VAL A 82 3.31 3.96 3.76
N ARG A 83 4.01 5.05 4.00
CA ARG A 83 3.38 6.33 4.34
C ARG A 83 3.39 7.21 3.10
N VAL A 84 2.23 7.70 2.71
CA VAL A 84 2.05 8.34 1.41
C VAL A 84 1.39 9.72 1.54
N ASP A 85 1.66 10.59 0.55
CA ASP A 85 0.84 11.75 0.28
C ASP A 85 -0.21 11.32 -0.73
N GLN A 86 -1.47 11.37 -0.32
CA GLN A 86 -2.54 10.89 -1.15
C GLN A 86 -3.22 12.01 -1.93
N THR A 87 -3.49 11.75 -3.20
CA THR A 87 -4.29 12.62 -4.05
C THR A 87 -5.61 11.92 -4.31
N GLY A 88 -6.72 12.54 -3.87
CA GLY A 88 -8.05 11.96 -4.01
C GLY A 88 -8.32 10.86 -2.99
N GLY A 89 -9.33 10.03 -3.26
CA GLY A 89 -9.68 8.92 -2.39
C GLY A 89 -8.79 7.72 -2.62
N ALA A 90 -8.49 6.97 -1.55
CA ALA A 90 -7.65 5.78 -1.66
C ALA A 90 -8.41 4.59 -2.22
N CYS A 91 -9.70 4.50 -1.92
CA CYS A 91 -10.54 3.38 -2.34
C CYS A 91 -11.06 3.61 -3.76
N HIS A 92 -11.25 2.52 -4.51
CA HIS A 92 -11.81 2.61 -5.86
C HIS A 92 -13.22 3.19 -5.88
N THR A 93 -13.91 3.18 -4.74
CA THR A 93 -15.24 3.80 -4.58
C THR A 93 -15.16 5.32 -4.45
N GLY A 94 -13.96 5.88 -4.29
CA GLY A 94 -13.75 7.30 -4.07
C GLY A 94 -13.68 7.68 -2.61
N ASP A 95 -13.90 6.73 -1.70
CA ASP A 95 -13.76 6.98 -0.27
C ASP A 95 -12.31 7.29 0.10
N ARG A 96 -12.15 8.08 1.15
CA ARG A 96 -10.84 8.47 1.63
C ARG A 96 -9.99 7.27 2.02
N THR A 97 -10.61 6.28 2.62
CA THR A 97 -9.95 5.04 3.05
C THR A 97 -10.80 3.85 2.68
N CYS A 98 -10.15 2.70 2.46
CA CYS A 98 -10.87 1.45 2.22
C CYS A 98 -11.60 0.95 3.47
N PHE A 99 -11.27 1.50 4.64
CA PHE A 99 -11.84 1.09 5.91
C PHE A 99 -13.08 1.89 6.32
N ASP A 100 -13.65 2.68 5.41
CA ASP A 100 -14.91 3.40 5.63
C ASP A 100 -16.14 2.54 5.37
N ALA A 101 -15.96 1.29 4.93
CA ALA A 101 -17.07 0.45 4.48
C ALA A 101 -18.03 0.07 5.61
N ASP A 102 -17.51 -0.53 6.68
CA ASP A 102 -18.36 -1.03 7.78
C ASP A 102 -17.65 -0.91 9.12
N VAL A 103 -18.44 -0.65 10.16
CA VAL A 103 -17.94 -0.67 11.53
C VAL A 103 -18.43 -1.96 12.19
N LEU A 104 -17.51 -2.82 12.59
CA LEU A 104 -17.85 -4.11 13.19
C LEU A 104 -17.95 -4.02 14.71
N LEU A 105 -17.26 -3.05 15.32
CA LEU A 105 -17.25 -2.86 16.77
C LEU A 105 -16.75 -1.46 17.08
N GLY A 106 -17.34 -0.83 18.09
CA GLY A 106 -16.86 0.47 18.58
C GLY A 106 -17.38 1.64 17.77
N ALA A 107 -16.76 2.80 17.97
CA ALA A 107 -17.20 4.04 17.34
C ALA A 107 -16.69 4.21 15.91
N GLY A 108 -15.74 3.41 15.51
CA GLY A 108 -15.23 3.38 14.13
C GLY A 108 -14.45 4.57 13.69
#